data_374be68df5bec633931718b59ca76641
#
_entry.id   374be68df5bec633931718b59ca76641
#
_cell.length_a   1.000
_cell.length_b   1.000
_cell.length_c   1.000
_cell.angle_alpha   90.00
_cell.angle_beta   90.00
_cell.angle_gamma   90.00
#
_symmetry.space_group_name_H-M   'P 1'
#
loop_
_entity.id
_entity.type
_entity.pdbx_description
1 polymer ?
#
loop_
_entity_poly.entity_id
_entity_poly.type
_entity_poly.pdbx_seq_one_letter_code
_entity_poly.pdbx_strand_id
1 'polypeptide(L)'
;MILKYILPMLTLSSAAAGYSKGEKLLMEKKALLYEGKAKQIYAAEDERYFIMTYKDEATAFDGAKKGIIEDKGIINNRISCLLFKMLEEAGIKTHLVKQLDERNVLVKRMKMVPVEVVIRNVTAGSLATKLGIEEGLTLPMPIIELYYKNDDLHDPMINEYHAAAMGWANWEEIKEIQAIGLKINEILKRFFDDIGIILVDFKLEFGICDGQILLGDEISPDSCRLWDKQSLEKLDKDRFRRDLGGEAEAYREVVSRIEKNLSK
;
A
#
# COMPACT_ATOMS: atom_id res chain seq x y z
N MET A 1 22.92 -16.67 -17.77
CA MET A 1 22.40 -18.03 -17.56
C MET A 1 21.61 -17.99 -16.27
N ILE A 2 20.31 -17.65 -16.37
CA ILE A 2 19.42 -17.39 -15.24
C ILE A 2 18.55 -18.62 -15.05
N LEU A 3 18.65 -19.19 -13.84
CA LEU A 3 17.97 -20.42 -13.45
C LEU A 3 16.43 -20.18 -13.40
N LYS A 4 15.71 -20.98 -14.19
CA LYS A 4 14.25 -21.08 -14.13
C LYS A 4 13.85 -21.83 -12.84
N TYR A 5 13.19 -21.14 -11.93
CA TYR A 5 12.40 -21.80 -10.91
C TYR A 5 10.93 -21.81 -11.35
N ILE A 6 10.47 -23.00 -11.71
CA ILE A 6 9.07 -23.31 -11.99
C ILE A 6 8.36 -23.41 -10.65
N LEU A 7 7.50 -22.43 -10.33
CA LEU A 7 6.49 -22.60 -9.26
C LEU A 7 5.28 -23.35 -9.87
N PRO A 8 4.73 -24.34 -9.13
CA PRO A 8 3.51 -25.02 -9.59
C PRO A 8 2.31 -24.07 -9.54
N MET A 9 1.52 -24.10 -10.60
CA MET A 9 0.21 -23.43 -10.68
C MET A 9 -0.65 -23.84 -9.49
N LEU A 10 -0.92 -22.89 -8.60
CA LEU A 10 -1.99 -23.02 -7.62
C LEU A 10 -3.31 -22.70 -8.30
N THR A 11 -3.94 -23.74 -8.82
CA THR A 11 -5.37 -23.71 -9.19
C THR A 11 -6.16 -23.36 -7.93
N LEU A 12 -6.94 -22.30 -7.99
CA LEU A 12 -7.95 -21.95 -7.00
C LEU A 12 -9.06 -23.01 -7.03
N SER A 13 -8.82 -24.11 -6.35
CA SER A 13 -9.86 -25.03 -5.91
C SER A 13 -10.32 -24.53 -4.54
N SER A 14 -11.62 -24.33 -4.37
CA SER A 14 -12.29 -24.10 -3.09
C SER A 14 -12.22 -25.38 -2.23
N ALA A 15 -11.02 -25.78 -1.84
CA ALA A 15 -10.80 -26.83 -0.89
C ALA A 15 -10.50 -26.14 0.45
N ALA A 16 -11.34 -26.39 1.45
CA ALA A 16 -11.00 -26.16 2.84
C ALA A 16 -9.71 -26.93 3.16
N ALA A 17 -8.56 -26.30 2.89
CA ALA A 17 -7.26 -26.86 3.21
C ALA A 17 -7.26 -27.11 4.72
N GLY A 18 -7.00 -28.35 5.13
CA GLY A 18 -6.93 -28.76 6.53
C GLY A 18 -5.72 -28.09 7.19
N TYR A 19 -5.94 -26.90 7.73
CA TYR A 19 -4.93 -26.19 8.52
C TYR A 19 -4.65 -26.97 9.80
N SER A 20 -3.40 -27.02 10.23
CA SER A 20 -3.07 -27.53 11.56
C SER A 20 -3.82 -26.73 12.64
N LYS A 21 -4.06 -27.35 13.80
CA LYS A 21 -4.78 -26.67 14.91
C LYS A 21 -4.13 -25.35 15.31
N GLY A 22 -2.79 -25.25 15.21
CA GLY A 22 -2.04 -24.02 15.47
C GLY A 22 -2.21 -22.95 14.39
N GLU A 23 -2.27 -23.34 13.10
CA GLU A 23 -2.53 -22.40 12.01
C GLU A 23 -3.96 -21.87 12.03
N LYS A 24 -4.92 -22.70 12.44
CA LYS A 24 -6.33 -22.29 12.58
C LYS A 24 -6.53 -21.27 13.70
N LEU A 25 -5.78 -21.38 14.79
CA LEU A 25 -5.76 -20.42 15.91
C LEU A 25 -5.21 -19.05 15.49
N LEU A 26 -4.18 -19.00 14.65
CA LEU A 26 -3.60 -17.75 14.13
C LEU A 26 -4.56 -16.96 13.21
N MET A 27 -5.60 -17.60 12.68
CA MET A 27 -6.54 -17.04 11.70
C MET A 27 -7.83 -16.49 12.33
N GLU A 28 -8.03 -16.67 13.64
CA GLU A 28 -9.25 -16.23 14.31
C GLU A 28 -9.14 -14.78 14.76
N LYS A 29 -10.07 -13.96 14.29
CA LYS A 29 -10.19 -12.56 14.75
C LYS A 29 -10.66 -12.55 16.20
N LYS A 30 -9.91 -11.84 17.03
CA LYS A 30 -10.30 -11.53 18.42
C LYS A 30 -10.94 -10.12 18.48
N ALA A 31 -10.59 -9.34 19.47
CA ALA A 31 -11.12 -8.00 19.65
C ALA A 31 -10.75 -7.08 18.48
N LEU A 32 -11.70 -6.26 18.04
CA LEU A 32 -11.40 -5.10 17.17
C LEU A 32 -10.57 -4.09 17.96
N LEU A 33 -9.39 -3.77 17.46
CA LEU A 33 -8.45 -2.84 18.11
C LEU A 33 -8.53 -1.43 17.51
N TYR A 34 -8.76 -1.36 16.20
CA TYR A 34 -8.81 -0.09 15.47
C TYR A 34 -9.69 -0.23 14.22
N GLU A 35 -10.42 0.82 13.92
CA GLU A 35 -11.16 0.95 12.66
C GLU A 35 -10.80 2.25 11.99
N GLY A 36 -10.18 2.15 10.82
CA GLY A 36 -9.85 3.27 9.94
C GLY A 36 -10.83 3.42 8.78
N LYS A 37 -10.50 4.35 7.90
CA LYS A 37 -11.31 4.69 6.72
C LYS A 37 -11.47 3.50 5.74
N ALA A 38 -10.42 2.70 5.56
CA ALA A 38 -10.38 1.61 4.57
C ALA A 38 -10.14 0.22 5.18
N LYS A 39 -9.81 0.14 6.46
CA LYS A 39 -9.38 -1.10 7.12
C LYS A 39 -9.85 -1.18 8.56
N GLN A 40 -9.90 -2.42 9.06
CA GLN A 40 -10.08 -2.76 10.46
C GLN A 40 -8.91 -3.62 10.92
N ILE A 41 -8.44 -3.40 12.13
CA ILE A 41 -7.35 -4.15 12.75
C ILE A 41 -7.89 -4.93 13.94
N TYR A 42 -7.72 -6.24 13.90
CA TYR A 42 -8.13 -7.15 14.96
C TYR A 42 -6.90 -7.76 15.65
N ALA A 43 -7.01 -8.02 16.94
CA ALA A 43 -6.07 -8.88 17.64
C ALA A 43 -6.13 -10.30 17.05
N ALA A 44 -4.98 -10.93 16.89
CA ALA A 44 -4.86 -12.36 16.60
C ALA A 44 -4.68 -13.15 17.92
N GLU A 45 -4.70 -14.47 17.86
CA GLU A 45 -4.42 -15.33 19.03
C GLU A 45 -2.98 -15.13 19.54
N ASP A 46 -2.03 -15.04 18.62
CA ASP A 46 -0.64 -14.72 18.94
C ASP A 46 -0.45 -13.19 18.93
N GLU A 47 -0.09 -12.64 20.08
CA GLU A 47 0.06 -11.19 20.29
C GLU A 47 1.14 -10.53 19.43
N ARG A 48 1.99 -11.32 18.75
CA ARG A 48 2.99 -10.83 17.78
C ARG A 48 2.37 -10.39 16.47
N TYR A 49 1.09 -10.70 16.22
CA TYR A 49 0.40 -10.46 14.96
C TYR A 49 -0.92 -9.72 15.15
N PHE A 50 -1.35 -9.12 14.04
CA PHE A 50 -2.70 -8.60 13.87
C PHE A 50 -3.35 -9.22 12.64
N ILE A 51 -4.69 -9.23 12.63
CA ILE A 51 -5.46 -9.50 11.42
C ILE A 51 -6.00 -8.17 10.91
N MET A 52 -5.59 -7.81 9.71
CA MET A 52 -6.06 -6.61 9.02
C MET A 52 -7.13 -7.00 7.99
N THR A 53 -8.28 -6.34 8.05
CA THR A 53 -9.43 -6.56 7.17
C THR A 53 -9.63 -5.35 6.28
N TYR A 54 -9.67 -5.56 4.97
CA TYR A 54 -9.91 -4.53 3.98
C TYR A 54 -11.41 -4.29 3.76
N LYS A 55 -11.80 -3.03 3.66
CA LYS A 55 -13.18 -2.55 3.53
C LYS A 55 -13.42 -2.01 2.11
N ASP A 56 -14.70 -2.00 1.69
CA ASP A 56 -15.10 -1.41 0.40
C ASP A 56 -15.40 0.08 0.50
N GLU A 57 -15.48 0.62 1.72
CA GLU A 57 -15.69 2.04 1.95
C GLU A 57 -14.52 2.86 1.38
N ALA A 58 -14.86 3.86 0.60
CA ALA A 58 -13.95 4.85 0.05
C ALA A 58 -14.26 6.22 0.65
N THR A 59 -13.20 6.93 1.06
CA THR A 59 -13.30 8.30 1.54
C THR A 59 -12.32 9.19 0.78
N ALA A 60 -12.70 10.42 0.54
CA ALA A 60 -11.85 11.44 -0.05
C ALA A 60 -12.05 12.77 0.67
N PHE A 61 -11.08 13.69 0.52
CA PHE A 61 -11.13 15.04 1.10
C PHE A 61 -11.41 14.99 2.62
N ASP A 62 -10.59 14.24 3.34
CA ASP A 62 -10.66 14.04 4.81
C ASP A 62 -12.03 13.58 5.31
N GLY A 63 -12.68 12.71 4.50
CA GLY A 63 -13.97 12.13 4.82
C GLY A 63 -15.18 12.97 4.41
N ALA A 64 -14.98 14.13 3.78
CA ALA A 64 -16.08 14.94 3.23
C ALA A 64 -16.83 14.21 2.11
N LYS A 65 -16.13 13.37 1.33
CA LYS A 65 -16.73 12.48 0.35
C LYS A 65 -16.63 11.04 0.83
N LYS A 66 -17.76 10.34 0.87
CA LYS A 66 -17.88 8.93 1.26
C LYS A 66 -18.65 8.16 0.21
N GLY A 67 -18.26 6.90 0.01
CA GLY A 67 -18.94 5.99 -0.91
C GLY A 67 -18.48 4.57 -0.73
N ILE A 68 -18.99 3.67 -1.55
CA ILE A 68 -18.59 2.27 -1.61
C ILE A 68 -18.11 2.02 -3.04
N ILE A 69 -16.93 1.40 -3.16
CA ILE A 69 -16.41 0.87 -4.43
C ILE A 69 -16.49 -0.65 -4.32
N GLU A 70 -17.28 -1.26 -5.20
CA GLU A 70 -17.49 -2.71 -5.20
C GLU A 70 -16.18 -3.47 -5.28
N ASP A 71 -16.03 -4.48 -4.41
CA ASP A 71 -14.85 -5.36 -4.29
C ASP A 71 -13.52 -4.65 -3.99
N LYS A 72 -13.53 -3.33 -3.69
CA LYS A 72 -12.30 -2.57 -3.43
C LYS A 72 -11.42 -3.23 -2.37
N GLY A 73 -12.01 -3.70 -1.27
CA GLY A 73 -11.28 -4.36 -0.20
C GLY A 73 -10.61 -5.65 -0.65
N ILE A 74 -11.30 -6.46 -1.46
CA ILE A 74 -10.77 -7.71 -2.02
C ILE A 74 -9.59 -7.39 -2.95
N ILE A 75 -9.78 -6.44 -3.86
CA ILE A 75 -8.76 -6.08 -4.86
C ILE A 75 -7.54 -5.45 -4.20
N ASN A 76 -7.74 -4.52 -3.27
CA ASN A 76 -6.63 -3.87 -2.56
C ASN A 76 -5.82 -4.86 -1.72
N ASN A 77 -6.49 -5.79 -1.00
CA ASN A 77 -5.81 -6.87 -0.28
C ASN A 77 -4.97 -7.72 -1.24
N ARG A 78 -5.54 -8.10 -2.37
CA ARG A 78 -4.87 -8.93 -3.38
C ARG A 78 -3.63 -8.23 -3.95
N ILE A 79 -3.78 -6.99 -4.41
CA ILE A 79 -2.69 -6.18 -4.96
C ILE A 79 -1.59 -6.00 -3.92
N SER A 80 -1.94 -5.58 -2.70
CA SER A 80 -0.99 -5.33 -1.64
C SER A 80 -0.18 -6.59 -1.29
N CYS A 81 -0.84 -7.74 -1.16
CA CYS A 81 -0.16 -9.01 -0.90
C CYS A 81 0.81 -9.40 -2.03
N LEU A 82 0.42 -9.21 -3.29
CA LEU A 82 1.29 -9.51 -4.44
C LEU A 82 2.51 -8.59 -4.48
N LEU A 83 2.30 -7.28 -4.34
CA LEU A 83 3.38 -6.29 -4.36
C LEU A 83 4.31 -6.44 -3.16
N PHE A 84 3.79 -6.73 -1.96
CA PHE A 84 4.62 -6.95 -0.78
C PHE A 84 5.52 -8.18 -0.94
N LYS A 85 4.99 -9.30 -1.46
CA LYS A 85 5.82 -10.48 -1.75
C LYS A 85 6.93 -10.18 -2.76
N MET A 86 6.60 -9.48 -3.84
CA MET A 86 7.60 -9.06 -4.83
C MET A 86 8.68 -8.16 -4.20
N LEU A 87 8.30 -7.24 -3.33
CA LEU A 87 9.23 -6.38 -2.60
C LEU A 87 10.09 -7.18 -1.60
N GLU A 88 9.52 -8.19 -0.94
CA GLU A 88 10.27 -9.09 -0.05
C GLU A 88 11.33 -9.91 -0.81
N GLU A 89 10.99 -10.39 -2.01
CA GLU A 89 11.94 -11.06 -2.90
C GLU A 89 13.08 -10.12 -3.34
N ALA A 90 12.81 -8.82 -3.44
CA ALA A 90 13.80 -7.77 -3.71
C ALA A 90 14.55 -7.28 -2.44
N GLY A 91 14.30 -7.91 -1.28
CA GLY A 91 15.00 -7.64 -0.02
C GLY A 91 14.43 -6.46 0.79
N ILE A 92 13.20 -6.01 0.51
CA ILE A 92 12.46 -5.08 1.37
C ILE A 92 11.75 -5.88 2.46
N LYS A 93 11.93 -5.49 3.71
CA LYS A 93 11.20 -6.12 4.83
C LYS A 93 9.81 -5.52 4.95
N THR A 94 8.80 -6.37 5.05
CA THR A 94 7.41 -5.94 5.22
C THR A 94 6.77 -6.53 6.47
N HIS A 95 5.61 -6.01 6.83
CA HIS A 95 4.81 -6.56 7.92
C HIS A 95 3.97 -7.78 7.48
N LEU A 96 3.88 -8.06 6.17
CA LEU A 96 3.09 -9.16 5.65
C LEU A 96 3.60 -10.50 6.21
N VAL A 97 2.66 -11.32 6.69
CA VAL A 97 2.94 -12.72 7.08
C VAL A 97 2.24 -13.65 6.10
N LYS A 98 0.93 -13.48 5.94
CA LYS A 98 0.13 -14.39 5.10
C LYS A 98 -1.21 -13.74 4.72
N GLN A 99 -1.62 -13.88 3.48
CA GLN A 99 -3.01 -13.64 3.09
C GLN A 99 -3.87 -14.78 3.65
N LEU A 100 -4.90 -14.44 4.43
CA LEU A 100 -5.77 -15.42 5.07
C LEU A 100 -6.94 -15.80 4.16
N ASP A 101 -7.56 -14.80 3.57
CA ASP A 101 -8.66 -14.93 2.61
C ASP A 101 -8.70 -13.70 1.69
N GLU A 102 -9.80 -13.50 0.99
CA GLU A 102 -9.95 -12.41 0.02
C GLU A 102 -9.85 -11.02 0.67
N ARG A 103 -10.25 -10.85 1.94
CA ARG A 103 -10.29 -9.57 2.65
C ARG A 103 -9.33 -9.47 3.82
N ASN A 104 -8.82 -10.59 4.29
CA ASN A 104 -8.07 -10.64 5.54
C ASN A 104 -6.61 -11.03 5.30
N VAL A 105 -5.73 -10.34 6.01
CA VAL A 105 -4.30 -10.61 5.99
C VAL A 105 -3.75 -10.64 7.40
N LEU A 106 -2.88 -11.60 7.69
CA LEU A 106 -2.09 -11.67 8.91
C LEU A 106 -0.84 -10.81 8.72
N VAL A 107 -0.62 -9.90 9.65
CA VAL A 107 0.52 -8.98 9.62
C VAL A 107 1.26 -8.98 10.96
N LYS A 108 2.54 -8.66 10.94
CA LYS A 108 3.34 -8.47 12.16
C LYS A 108 2.81 -7.24 12.93
N ARG A 109 2.72 -7.38 14.25
CA ARG A 109 2.48 -6.24 15.12
C ARG A 109 3.70 -5.34 15.14
N MET A 110 3.51 -4.07 14.81
CA MET A 110 4.57 -3.07 14.77
C MET A 110 4.19 -1.85 15.59
N LYS A 111 5.20 -1.16 16.12
CA LYS A 111 5.03 0.22 16.57
C LYS A 111 5.08 1.10 15.33
N MET A 112 3.94 1.63 14.91
CA MET A 112 3.88 2.50 13.75
C MET A 112 4.67 3.79 13.98
N VAL A 113 5.45 4.18 12.98
CA VAL A 113 6.05 5.51 12.91
C VAL A 113 4.95 6.46 12.45
N PRO A 114 4.62 7.54 13.22
CA PRO A 114 3.50 8.41 12.85
C PRO A 114 3.88 9.41 11.75
N VAL A 115 4.55 8.90 10.71
CA VAL A 115 4.99 9.67 9.54
C VAL A 115 4.64 8.87 8.29
N GLU A 116 3.83 9.48 7.43
CA GLU A 116 3.58 8.99 6.09
C GLU A 116 4.67 9.51 5.14
N VAL A 117 5.13 8.67 4.24
CA VAL A 117 6.12 9.01 3.22
C VAL A 117 5.46 8.96 1.86
N VAL A 118 5.42 10.08 1.15
CA VAL A 118 4.90 10.15 -0.21
C VAL A 118 6.05 10.35 -1.17
N ILE A 119 6.12 9.47 -2.18
CA ILE A 119 7.13 9.57 -3.23
C ILE A 119 6.44 9.90 -4.55
N ARG A 120 6.92 10.95 -5.22
CA ARG A 120 6.32 11.45 -6.45
C ARG A 120 7.27 11.38 -7.62
N ASN A 121 6.80 10.80 -8.72
CA ASN A 121 7.53 10.68 -9.99
C ASN A 121 6.98 11.62 -11.07
N VAL A 122 5.69 12.01 -10.92
CA VAL A 122 4.98 12.88 -11.86
C VAL A 122 4.19 13.90 -11.05
N THR A 123 4.04 15.11 -11.55
CA THR A 123 3.25 16.15 -10.89
C THR A 123 1.77 15.81 -10.91
N ALA A 124 1.16 15.69 -9.74
CA ALA A 124 -0.27 15.41 -9.59
C ALA A 124 -0.79 15.83 -8.21
N GLY A 125 -2.11 15.92 -8.09
CA GLY A 125 -2.80 16.13 -6.83
C GLY A 125 -2.29 17.36 -6.06
N SER A 126 -2.01 17.18 -4.76
CA SER A 126 -1.60 18.30 -3.89
C SER A 126 -0.28 18.95 -4.29
N LEU A 127 0.66 18.23 -4.89
CA LEU A 127 1.91 18.81 -5.39
C LEU A 127 1.63 19.84 -6.50
N ALA A 128 0.86 19.44 -7.51
CA ALA A 128 0.52 20.31 -8.62
C ALA A 128 -0.28 21.52 -8.14
N THR A 129 -1.29 21.30 -7.30
CA THR A 129 -2.17 22.37 -6.78
C THR A 129 -1.42 23.36 -5.90
N LYS A 130 -0.61 22.88 -4.93
CA LYS A 130 0.08 23.75 -3.97
C LYS A 130 1.20 24.58 -4.59
N LEU A 131 1.87 24.03 -5.62
CA LEU A 131 2.95 24.74 -6.31
C LEU A 131 2.48 25.50 -7.56
N GLY A 132 1.21 25.37 -7.93
CA GLY A 132 0.67 26.03 -9.13
C GLY A 132 1.31 25.56 -10.44
N ILE A 133 1.68 24.29 -10.50
CA ILE A 133 2.32 23.66 -11.67
C ILE A 133 1.36 22.72 -12.39
N GLU A 134 1.59 22.50 -13.67
CA GLU A 134 0.78 21.60 -14.49
C GLU A 134 0.83 20.17 -13.98
N GLU A 135 -0.32 19.47 -14.02
CA GLU A 135 -0.41 18.02 -13.75
C GLU A 135 0.14 17.23 -14.94
N GLY A 136 0.90 16.18 -14.66
CA GLY A 136 1.39 15.26 -15.69
C GLY A 136 2.85 15.46 -16.12
N LEU A 137 3.56 16.40 -15.51
CA LEU A 137 4.98 16.61 -15.81
C LEU A 137 5.82 15.53 -15.11
N THR A 138 6.60 14.79 -15.87
CA THR A 138 7.58 13.85 -15.32
C THR A 138 8.69 14.58 -14.60
N LEU A 139 8.93 14.23 -13.35
CA LEU A 139 9.97 14.81 -12.54
C LEU A 139 11.35 14.23 -12.93
N PRO A 140 12.41 15.06 -13.01
CA PRO A 140 13.76 14.57 -13.33
C PRO A 140 14.35 13.69 -12.23
N MET A 141 13.83 13.82 -11.00
CA MET A 141 14.14 13.00 -9.85
C MET A 141 12.89 12.87 -8.97
N PRO A 142 12.73 11.77 -8.20
CA PRO A 142 11.58 11.65 -7.33
C PRO A 142 11.62 12.71 -6.21
N ILE A 143 10.45 13.23 -5.86
CA ILE A 143 10.27 14.07 -4.67
C ILE A 143 9.82 13.18 -3.52
N ILE A 144 10.41 13.35 -2.34
CA ILE A 144 9.98 12.73 -1.10
C ILE A 144 9.31 13.81 -0.24
N GLU A 145 8.10 13.55 0.19
CA GLU A 145 7.36 14.37 1.13
C GLU A 145 7.06 13.55 2.39
N LEU A 146 7.11 14.20 3.54
CA LEU A 146 6.75 13.63 4.83
C LEU A 146 5.47 14.29 5.33
N TYR A 147 4.58 13.49 5.92
CA TYR A 147 3.34 13.97 6.52
C TYR A 147 3.21 13.40 7.93
N TYR A 148 2.82 14.20 8.90
CA TYR A 148 2.47 13.72 10.22
C TYR A 148 1.11 13.03 10.15
N LYS A 149 1.09 11.73 10.47
CA LYS A 149 -0.14 10.92 10.45
C LYS A 149 -1.02 11.29 11.63
N ASN A 150 -1.96 12.17 11.37
CA ASN A 150 -2.94 12.60 12.35
C ASN A 150 -4.22 13.06 11.63
N ASP A 151 -5.23 12.20 11.63
CA ASP A 151 -6.51 12.44 10.94
C ASP A 151 -7.21 13.73 11.41
N ASP A 152 -7.10 14.09 12.70
CA ASP A 152 -7.72 15.30 13.26
C ASP A 152 -7.03 16.58 12.76
N LEU A 153 -5.77 16.48 12.33
CA LEU A 153 -5.00 17.59 11.77
C LEU A 153 -4.90 17.53 10.24
N HIS A 154 -5.61 16.61 9.59
CA HIS A 154 -5.60 16.43 8.12
C HIS A 154 -4.20 16.11 7.57
N ASP A 155 -3.43 15.29 8.28
CA ASP A 155 -2.10 14.81 7.91
C ASP A 155 -1.20 15.93 7.36
N PRO A 156 -0.79 16.92 8.20
CA PRO A 156 -0.03 18.08 7.74
C PRO A 156 1.35 17.68 7.21
N MET A 157 1.77 18.34 6.13
CA MET A 157 3.12 18.17 5.60
C MET A 157 4.15 18.66 6.62
N ILE A 158 5.19 17.88 6.83
CA ILE A 158 6.31 18.15 7.72
C ILE A 158 7.64 17.96 6.98
N ASN A 159 8.74 18.22 7.64
CA ASN A 159 10.06 17.83 7.20
C ASN A 159 10.77 16.98 8.27
N GLU A 160 11.98 16.55 7.97
CA GLU A 160 12.79 15.69 8.84
C GLU A 160 13.04 16.31 10.21
N TYR A 161 13.22 17.63 10.28
CA TYR A 161 13.44 18.36 11.53
C TYR A 161 12.22 18.32 12.44
N HIS A 162 11.01 18.44 11.87
CA HIS A 162 9.79 18.27 12.65
C HIS A 162 9.71 16.86 13.24
N ALA A 163 9.91 15.83 12.40
CA ALA A 163 9.82 14.44 12.86
C ALA A 163 10.83 14.13 13.97
N ALA A 164 12.07 14.59 13.83
CA ALA A 164 13.12 14.39 14.81
C ALA A 164 12.90 15.20 16.10
N ALA A 165 12.58 16.48 15.98
CA ALA A 165 12.40 17.37 17.13
C ALA A 165 11.18 16.98 18.00
N MET A 166 10.11 16.47 17.36
CA MET A 166 8.91 15.99 18.05
C MET A 166 9.04 14.55 18.57
N GLY A 167 10.16 13.87 18.28
CA GLY A 167 10.40 12.48 18.69
C GLY A 167 9.50 11.45 18.00
N TRP A 168 8.96 11.77 16.82
CA TRP A 168 8.16 10.84 16.04
C TRP A 168 9.01 9.78 15.36
N ALA A 169 10.22 10.15 14.91
CA ALA A 169 11.28 9.28 14.46
C ALA A 169 12.64 9.96 14.72
N ASN A 170 13.68 9.20 14.98
CA ASN A 170 15.04 9.73 15.08
C ASN A 170 15.68 9.91 13.69
N TRP A 171 16.85 10.58 13.62
CA TRP A 171 17.52 10.87 12.37
C TRP A 171 17.93 9.63 11.56
N GLU A 172 18.34 8.57 12.24
CA GLU A 172 18.72 7.30 11.62
C GLU A 172 17.49 6.62 11.03
N GLU A 173 16.38 6.57 11.77
CA GLU A 173 15.10 6.03 11.30
C GLU A 173 14.57 6.80 10.09
N ILE A 174 14.62 8.14 10.12
CA ILE A 174 14.17 8.97 9.00
C ILE A 174 14.99 8.68 7.75
N LYS A 175 16.32 8.63 7.86
CA LYS A 175 17.21 8.33 6.73
C LYS A 175 16.96 6.93 6.18
N GLU A 176 16.78 5.94 7.06
CA GLU A 176 16.50 4.57 6.65
C GLU A 176 15.15 4.45 5.94
N ILE A 177 14.10 5.08 6.48
CA ILE A 177 12.76 5.13 5.88
C ILE A 177 12.81 5.74 4.47
N GLN A 178 13.50 6.87 4.31
CA GLN A 178 13.64 7.54 3.00
C GLN A 178 14.43 6.66 2.02
N ALA A 179 15.51 6.03 2.45
CA ALA A 179 16.31 5.13 1.62
C ALA A 179 15.51 3.89 1.17
N ILE A 180 14.75 3.28 2.09
CA ILE A 180 13.85 2.17 1.77
C ILE A 180 12.77 2.64 0.78
N GLY A 181 12.17 3.81 1.02
CA GLY A 181 11.15 4.38 0.14
C GLY A 181 11.66 4.60 -1.28
N LEU A 182 12.86 5.16 -1.46
CA LEU A 182 13.47 5.33 -2.78
C LEU A 182 13.74 3.99 -3.47
N LYS A 183 14.22 2.98 -2.73
CA LYS A 183 14.42 1.63 -3.27
C LYS A 183 13.10 0.99 -3.70
N ILE A 184 12.04 1.15 -2.92
CA ILE A 184 10.68 0.72 -3.28
C ILE A 184 10.24 1.43 -4.57
N ASN A 185 10.47 2.74 -4.68
CA ASN A 185 10.12 3.51 -5.86
C ASN A 185 10.79 2.98 -7.14
N GLU A 186 12.07 2.68 -7.10
CA GLU A 186 12.79 2.10 -8.25
C GLU A 186 12.17 0.77 -8.69
N ILE A 187 11.87 -0.11 -7.73
CA ILE A 187 11.28 -1.42 -8.00
C ILE A 187 9.86 -1.28 -8.58
N LEU A 188 9.00 -0.52 -7.90
CA LEU A 188 7.60 -0.36 -8.30
C LEU A 188 7.47 0.41 -9.62
N LYS A 189 8.26 1.47 -9.82
CA LYS A 189 8.24 2.25 -11.07
C LYS A 189 8.56 1.38 -12.27
N ARG A 190 9.60 0.54 -12.16
CA ARG A 190 9.97 -0.42 -13.22
C ARG A 190 8.87 -1.46 -13.42
N PHE A 191 8.38 -2.06 -12.34
CA PHE A 191 7.33 -3.07 -12.42
C PHE A 191 6.06 -2.55 -13.09
N PHE A 192 5.57 -1.37 -12.68
CA PHE A 192 4.38 -0.77 -13.27
C PHE A 192 4.61 -0.35 -14.74
N ASP A 193 5.81 0.14 -15.08
CA ASP A 193 6.16 0.47 -16.47
C ASP A 193 6.11 -0.76 -17.38
N ASP A 194 6.59 -1.91 -16.92
CA ASP A 194 6.58 -3.20 -17.62
C ASP A 194 5.16 -3.70 -17.90
N ILE A 195 4.17 -3.30 -17.13
CA ILE A 195 2.75 -3.65 -17.31
C ILE A 195 1.91 -2.53 -17.93
N GLY A 196 2.57 -1.49 -18.46
CA GLY A 196 1.90 -0.38 -19.15
C GLY A 196 1.16 0.57 -18.21
N ILE A 197 1.66 0.75 -16.99
CA ILE A 197 1.12 1.67 -15.98
C ILE A 197 2.20 2.67 -15.58
N ILE A 198 1.86 3.95 -15.48
CA ILE A 198 2.71 5.00 -14.91
C ILE A 198 2.45 5.06 -13.41
N LEU A 199 3.48 4.81 -12.60
CA LEU A 199 3.46 5.10 -11.16
C LEU A 199 3.72 6.59 -10.96
N VAL A 200 2.65 7.35 -10.76
CA VAL A 200 2.68 8.81 -10.61
C VAL A 200 3.24 9.21 -9.25
N ASP A 201 2.60 8.73 -8.21
CA ASP A 201 3.04 8.87 -6.82
C ASP A 201 2.43 7.75 -5.96
N PHE A 202 2.95 7.60 -4.75
CA PHE A 202 2.41 6.64 -3.80
C PHE A 202 2.81 7.00 -2.37
N LYS A 203 1.97 6.56 -1.42
CA LYS A 203 2.16 6.71 0.02
C LYS A 203 2.67 5.41 0.63
N LEU A 204 3.63 5.52 1.54
CA LEU A 204 4.16 4.43 2.35
C LEU A 204 4.01 4.75 3.83
N GLU A 205 3.74 3.73 4.61
CA GLU A 205 3.76 3.80 6.07
C GLU A 205 4.73 2.76 6.61
N PHE A 206 5.46 3.12 7.66
CA PHE A 206 6.47 2.27 8.25
C PHE A 206 6.19 2.02 9.73
N GLY A 207 6.68 0.90 10.23
CA GLY A 207 6.66 0.58 11.65
C GLY A 207 7.93 -0.12 12.09
N ILE A 208 8.13 -0.18 13.39
CA ILE A 208 9.29 -0.82 14.02
C ILE A 208 8.83 -2.13 14.67
N CYS A 209 9.47 -3.22 14.29
CA CYS A 209 9.29 -4.55 14.87
C CYS A 209 10.66 -5.15 15.16
N ASP A 210 10.91 -5.54 16.42
CA ASP A 210 12.19 -6.10 16.87
C ASP A 210 13.40 -5.23 16.50
N GLY A 211 13.27 -3.91 16.64
CA GLY A 211 14.30 -2.94 16.31
C GLY A 211 14.59 -2.75 14.82
N GLN A 212 13.75 -3.29 13.93
CA GLN A 212 13.89 -3.18 12.48
C GLN A 212 12.73 -2.37 11.91
N ILE A 213 13.02 -1.53 10.92
CA ILE A 213 12.02 -0.81 10.14
C ILE A 213 11.43 -1.74 9.09
N LEU A 214 10.12 -1.86 9.07
CA LEU A 214 9.35 -2.64 8.11
C LEU A 214 8.35 -1.73 7.40
N LEU A 215 8.16 -2.02 6.11
CA LEU A 215 7.04 -1.47 5.36
C LEU A 215 5.73 -2.06 5.88
N GLY A 216 4.77 -1.19 6.16
CA GLY A 216 3.44 -1.55 6.64
C GLY A 216 2.33 -1.04 5.73
N ASP A 217 1.14 -0.99 6.28
CA ASP A 217 -0.10 -0.54 5.64
C ASP A 217 -0.41 -1.30 4.34
N GLU A 218 -0.44 -0.65 3.20
CA GLU A 218 -0.74 -1.23 1.89
C GLU A 218 0.01 -0.53 0.76
N ILE A 219 0.14 -1.23 -0.37
CA ILE A 219 0.40 -0.64 -1.68
C ILE A 219 -0.74 -1.08 -2.60
N SER A 220 -1.60 -0.14 -2.97
CA SER A 220 -2.82 -0.40 -3.71
C SER A 220 -3.27 0.85 -4.49
N PRO A 221 -4.31 0.78 -5.34
CA PRO A 221 -4.90 1.96 -5.96
C PRO A 221 -5.44 3.01 -4.98
N ASP A 222 -5.63 2.66 -3.68
CA ASP A 222 -5.99 3.63 -2.64
C ASP A 222 -4.80 4.47 -2.16
N SER A 223 -3.59 3.90 -2.16
CA SER A 223 -2.35 4.55 -1.71
C SER A 223 -1.45 5.01 -2.86
N CYS A 224 -1.74 4.62 -4.11
CA CYS A 224 -1.00 4.99 -5.31
C CYS A 224 -1.86 5.82 -6.27
N ARG A 225 -1.21 6.72 -7.04
CA ARG A 225 -1.75 7.21 -8.31
C ARG A 225 -1.14 6.41 -9.45
N LEU A 226 -2.01 5.76 -10.20
CA LEU A 226 -1.67 4.86 -11.29
C LEU A 226 -2.40 5.33 -12.56
N TRP A 227 -1.63 5.65 -13.61
CA TRP A 227 -2.21 6.05 -14.88
C TRP A 227 -1.88 5.03 -15.95
N ASP A 228 -2.84 4.75 -16.82
CA ASP A 228 -2.56 3.97 -18.03
C ASP A 228 -1.52 4.70 -18.88
N LYS A 229 -0.49 3.97 -19.33
CA LYS A 229 0.66 4.56 -20.05
C LYS A 229 0.30 5.09 -21.43
N GLN A 230 -0.76 4.59 -22.06
CA GLN A 230 -1.16 4.98 -23.40
C GLN A 230 -2.25 6.05 -23.37
N SER A 231 -3.31 5.84 -22.59
CA SER A 231 -4.47 6.73 -22.56
C SER A 231 -4.36 7.85 -21.54
N LEU A 232 -3.44 7.71 -20.55
CA LEU A 232 -3.31 8.56 -19.37
C LEU A 232 -4.56 8.56 -18.46
N GLU A 233 -5.45 7.59 -18.65
CA GLU A 233 -6.59 7.39 -17.78
C GLU A 233 -6.15 6.99 -16.36
N LYS A 234 -6.87 7.49 -15.37
CA LYS A 234 -6.62 7.18 -13.97
C LYS A 234 -7.14 5.79 -13.65
N LEU A 235 -6.27 4.94 -13.07
CA LEU A 235 -6.58 3.56 -12.67
C LEU A 235 -6.61 3.42 -11.13
N ASP A 236 -6.82 4.50 -10.42
CA ASP A 236 -6.69 4.62 -8.97
C ASP A 236 -7.86 5.41 -8.35
N LYS A 237 -7.74 5.70 -7.06
CA LYS A 237 -8.76 6.40 -6.27
C LYS A 237 -9.09 7.82 -6.77
N ASP A 238 -8.27 8.41 -7.64
CA ASP A 238 -8.59 9.70 -8.23
C ASP A 238 -9.85 9.65 -9.09
N ARG A 239 -10.25 8.46 -9.61
CA ARG A 239 -11.56 8.30 -10.25
C ARG A 239 -12.68 8.64 -9.27
N PHE A 240 -12.64 8.10 -8.06
CA PHE A 240 -13.60 8.43 -7.00
C PHE A 240 -13.47 9.88 -6.53
N ARG A 241 -12.26 10.40 -6.35
CA ARG A 241 -12.06 11.80 -5.92
C ARG A 241 -12.65 12.80 -6.90
N ARG A 242 -12.55 12.53 -8.21
CA ARG A 242 -12.90 13.45 -9.32
C ARG A 242 -14.24 13.11 -9.99
N ASP A 243 -15.03 12.20 -9.46
CA ASP A 243 -16.33 11.76 -10.03
C ASP A 243 -16.21 11.25 -11.48
N LEU A 244 -15.17 10.50 -11.80
CA LEU A 244 -14.94 10.01 -13.15
C LEU A 244 -15.74 8.72 -13.45
N GLY A 245 -16.21 8.01 -12.40
CA GLY A 245 -16.87 6.72 -12.51
C GLY A 245 -15.93 5.58 -12.92
N GLY A 246 -16.44 4.34 -12.93
CA GLY A 246 -15.66 3.18 -13.35
C GLY A 246 -14.52 2.81 -12.40
N GLU A 247 -14.65 3.11 -11.10
CA GLU A 247 -13.63 2.85 -10.09
C GLU A 247 -13.33 1.36 -9.94
N ALA A 248 -14.39 0.54 -9.85
CA ALA A 248 -14.24 -0.90 -9.68
C ALA A 248 -13.56 -1.56 -10.89
N GLU A 249 -13.92 -1.15 -12.10
CA GLU A 249 -13.31 -1.61 -13.35
C GLU A 249 -11.83 -1.24 -13.41
N ALA A 250 -11.48 0.00 -13.04
CA ALA A 250 -10.09 0.46 -13.01
C ALA A 250 -9.25 -0.35 -12.02
N TYR A 251 -9.77 -0.67 -10.84
CA TYR A 251 -9.08 -1.49 -9.85
C TYR A 251 -8.91 -2.94 -10.33
N ARG A 252 -9.94 -3.52 -10.98
CA ARG A 252 -9.88 -4.84 -11.60
C ARG A 252 -8.84 -4.89 -12.73
N GLU A 253 -8.72 -3.83 -13.52
CA GLU A 253 -7.70 -3.71 -14.57
C GLU A 253 -6.28 -3.75 -13.98
N VAL A 254 -6.03 -3.00 -12.89
CA VAL A 254 -4.72 -2.99 -12.23
C VAL A 254 -4.35 -4.39 -11.72
N VAL A 255 -5.24 -5.07 -10.98
CA VAL A 255 -4.93 -6.42 -10.45
C VAL A 255 -4.71 -7.41 -11.58
N SER A 256 -5.51 -7.34 -12.66
CA SER A 256 -5.36 -8.21 -13.83
C SER A 256 -3.99 -8.07 -14.50
N ARG A 257 -3.51 -6.84 -14.69
CA ARG A 257 -2.17 -6.59 -15.26
C ARG A 257 -1.06 -7.08 -14.34
N ILE A 258 -1.17 -6.88 -13.03
CA ILE A 258 -0.21 -7.36 -12.03
C ILE A 258 -0.13 -8.89 -12.08
N GLU A 259 -1.25 -9.60 -11.99
CA GLU A 259 -1.30 -11.05 -11.98
C GLU A 259 -0.77 -11.66 -13.29
N LYS A 260 -1.14 -11.09 -14.43
CA LYS A 260 -0.63 -11.52 -15.74
C LYS A 260 0.89 -11.40 -15.87
N ASN A 261 1.49 -10.40 -15.24
CA ASN A 261 2.94 -10.22 -15.23
C ASN A 261 3.63 -11.22 -14.30
N LEU A 262 3.14 -11.35 -13.07
CA LEU A 262 3.73 -12.25 -12.06
C LEU A 262 3.53 -13.74 -12.38
N SER A 263 2.67 -14.09 -13.34
CA SER A 263 2.44 -15.46 -13.78
C SER A 263 3.39 -15.91 -14.90
N LYS A 264 4.26 -15.00 -15.41
CA LYS A 264 5.25 -15.28 -16.45
C LYS A 264 6.57 -15.77 -15.86
#